data_21020d033a41a9065bc1b5ad5099d5f8
#
_entry.id   21020d033a41a9065bc1b5ad5099d5f8
#
_cell.length_a   1.000
_cell.length_b   1.000
_cell.length_c   1.000
_cell.angle_alpha   90.00
_cell.angle_beta   90.00
_cell.angle_gamma   90.00
#
_symmetry.space_group_name_H-M   'P 1'
#
loop_
_entity.id
_entity.type
_entity.pdbx_description
1 polymer ?
#
loop_
_entity_poly.entity_id
_entity_poly.type
_entity_poly.pdbx_seq_one_letter_code
_entity_poly.pdbx_strand_id
1 'polypeptide(L)'
;TADTDDQIDIRIAGADDFRFTANTFTALSGSTIAAQALTATTIGATGVVTANAGIVVDNITIDGTEIDLSSGDLTLDSGGDIILDADGANIIFKDGGTSFGEVKTNSTPDHFIFTSLIQDKDYYFQGNDGGSIITALQLDMSEGGRAIFNAGVALGGTGTANTLDDYEEGTFTPTLLDGAGSSRTISSADGRYTKIGNVVHIEFTLSKNETGGSSGNLNIGNLPFTSTNTGSPAFYNGGMWADEGGPSTNQGDSVGIIYLPKNVTYVLGVKATNNAQQADYRYFRYEQITNSRSVSGAFTYKTDS
;
A
#
# COMPACT_ATOMS: atom_id res chain seq x y z
N THR A 1 -3.73 -19.87 80.06
CA THR A 1 -2.68 -19.72 81.06
C THR A 1 -1.40 -19.28 80.38
N ALA A 2 -0.76 -18.22 80.88
CA ALA A 2 0.57 -17.88 80.41
C ALA A 2 1.53 -18.95 80.89
N ASP A 3 2.31 -19.57 80.06
CA ASP A 3 3.37 -20.51 80.38
C ASP A 3 4.60 -19.74 80.86
N THR A 4 5.55 -20.49 81.46
CA THR A 4 6.80 -19.90 81.97
C THR A 4 7.74 -19.35 80.87
N ASP A 5 7.39 -19.52 79.63
CA ASP A 5 8.18 -19.09 78.48
C ASP A 5 7.59 -17.85 77.76
N ASP A 6 6.69 -17.07 78.42
CA ASP A 6 6.02 -15.87 77.83
C ASP A 6 5.18 -16.19 76.63
N GLN A 7 4.62 -17.39 76.47
CA GLN A 7 3.69 -17.75 75.41
C GLN A 7 2.31 -18.14 75.92
N ILE A 8 1.31 -17.97 75.11
CA ILE A 8 -0.04 -18.46 75.34
C ILE A 8 -0.40 -19.36 74.16
N ASP A 9 -0.60 -20.64 74.43
CA ASP A 9 -1.10 -21.60 73.46
C ASP A 9 -2.60 -21.82 73.65
N ILE A 10 -3.36 -21.75 72.60
CA ILE A 10 -4.75 -22.13 72.53
C ILE A 10 -4.81 -23.51 71.90
N ARG A 11 -5.25 -24.52 72.74
CA ARG A 11 -5.33 -25.91 72.34
C ARG A 11 -6.76 -26.35 72.24
N ILE A 12 -7.15 -26.93 71.12
CA ILE A 12 -8.46 -27.49 70.86
C ILE A 12 -8.26 -28.97 70.44
N ALA A 13 -9.04 -29.86 71.02
CA ALA A 13 -8.93 -31.28 70.72
C ALA A 13 -7.53 -31.92 70.90
N GLY A 14 -6.69 -31.37 71.80
CA GLY A 14 -5.39 -31.95 72.18
C GLY A 14 -4.21 -31.45 71.30
N ALA A 15 -4.41 -30.64 70.35
CA ALA A 15 -3.36 -29.97 69.53
C ALA A 15 -3.31 -28.50 69.84
N ASP A 16 -2.15 -27.86 69.66
CA ASP A 16 -2.02 -26.41 69.72
C ASP A 16 -2.43 -25.84 68.35
N ASP A 17 -3.49 -25.00 68.33
CA ASP A 17 -4.03 -24.41 67.13
C ASP A 17 -3.49 -23.00 66.91
N PHE A 18 -3.38 -22.20 67.97
CA PHE A 18 -2.88 -20.84 67.94
C PHE A 18 -1.90 -20.59 69.08
N ARG A 19 -0.88 -19.81 68.78
CA ARG A 19 0.15 -19.41 69.71
C ARG A 19 0.34 -17.90 69.74
N PHE A 20 0.43 -17.33 70.88
CA PHE A 20 0.85 -15.96 71.16
C PHE A 20 2.21 -15.98 71.88
N THR A 21 3.19 -15.37 71.32
CA THR A 21 4.46 -15.02 71.90
C THR A 21 4.65 -13.54 71.91
N ALA A 22 5.72 -12.98 72.49
CA ALA A 22 6.00 -11.55 72.38
C ALA A 22 5.99 -11.12 70.95
N ASN A 23 5.07 -10.21 70.58
CA ASN A 23 4.89 -9.62 69.26
C ASN A 23 4.46 -10.56 68.11
N THR A 24 4.04 -11.84 68.41
CA THR A 24 3.65 -12.78 67.36
C THR A 24 2.37 -13.52 67.72
N PHE A 25 1.42 -13.54 66.76
CA PHE A 25 0.27 -14.45 66.74
C PHE A 25 0.47 -15.47 65.60
N THR A 26 0.51 -16.76 65.95
CA THR A 26 0.74 -17.84 65.01
C THR A 26 -0.47 -18.76 64.96
N ALA A 27 -1.04 -18.99 63.77
CA ALA A 27 -1.88 -20.16 63.52
C ALA A 27 -0.97 -21.35 63.16
N LEU A 28 -1.05 -22.42 63.95
CA LEU A 28 -0.20 -23.58 63.73
C LEU A 28 -0.72 -24.42 62.53
N SER A 29 0.07 -25.41 62.12
CA SER A 29 -0.25 -26.25 60.95
C SER A 29 -1.64 -26.88 61.06
N GLY A 30 -2.47 -26.70 60.05
CA GLY A 30 -3.86 -27.15 59.97
C GLY A 30 -4.91 -26.19 60.58
N SER A 31 -4.49 -25.09 61.17
CA SER A 31 -5.38 -24.09 61.74
C SER A 31 -5.73 -22.98 60.73
N THR A 32 -6.95 -22.43 60.81
CA THR A 32 -7.45 -21.34 59.95
C THR A 32 -7.80 -20.14 60.81
N ILE A 33 -7.43 -18.95 60.35
CA ILE A 33 -7.92 -17.69 60.89
C ILE A 33 -9.10 -17.22 60.02
N ALA A 34 -10.33 -17.40 60.54
CA ALA A 34 -11.54 -16.87 59.90
C ALA A 34 -11.87 -15.50 60.52
N ALA A 35 -11.64 -14.44 59.79
CA ALA A 35 -11.92 -13.05 60.19
C ALA A 35 -12.88 -12.39 59.20
N GLN A 36 -13.83 -11.59 59.74
CA GLN A 36 -14.68 -10.75 58.88
C GLN A 36 -13.87 -9.62 58.23
N ALA A 37 -12.91 -9.07 58.92
CA ALA A 37 -11.94 -8.09 58.42
C ALA A 37 -10.58 -8.33 59.07
N LEU A 38 -9.52 -8.30 58.30
CA LEU A 38 -8.15 -8.28 58.77
C LEU A 38 -7.56 -6.92 58.47
N THR A 39 -7.26 -6.12 59.48
CA THR A 39 -6.53 -4.85 59.32
C THR A 39 -5.06 -5.09 59.70
N ALA A 40 -4.18 -4.93 58.73
CA ALA A 40 -2.74 -5.12 58.93
C ALA A 40 -1.97 -4.01 58.19
N THR A 41 -0.86 -3.57 58.78
CA THR A 41 0.05 -2.61 58.11
C THR A 41 0.79 -3.29 56.95
N THR A 42 1.08 -4.58 57.07
CA THR A 42 1.76 -5.40 56.05
C THR A 42 1.23 -6.84 56.12
N ILE A 43 0.92 -7.44 55.01
CA ILE A 43 0.60 -8.86 54.87
C ILE A 43 1.72 -9.49 54.05
N GLY A 44 2.56 -10.30 54.68
CA GLY A 44 3.58 -11.12 53.98
C GLY A 44 3.01 -12.51 53.74
N ALA A 45 2.85 -12.92 52.52
CA ALA A 45 2.45 -14.26 52.11
C ALA A 45 3.62 -14.97 51.43
N THR A 46 3.99 -16.14 51.95
CA THR A 46 5.01 -17.00 51.30
C THR A 46 4.39 -18.00 50.32
N GLY A 47 3.07 -18.03 50.24
CA GLY A 47 2.28 -18.86 49.34
C GLY A 47 1.30 -18.02 48.49
N VAL A 48 0.36 -18.72 47.85
CA VAL A 48 -0.68 -18.07 47.03
C VAL A 48 -1.66 -17.29 47.89
N VAL A 49 -1.97 -16.04 47.51
CA VAL A 49 -3.10 -15.28 48.04
C VAL A 49 -4.28 -15.48 47.11
N THR A 50 -5.33 -16.19 47.64
CA THR A 50 -6.57 -16.39 46.85
C THR A 50 -7.63 -15.40 47.29
N ALA A 51 -8.09 -14.54 46.40
CA ALA A 51 -9.17 -13.59 46.63
C ALA A 51 -10.32 -13.87 45.64
N ASN A 52 -11.41 -14.50 46.16
CA ASN A 52 -12.53 -14.92 45.29
C ASN A 52 -13.38 -13.77 44.78
N ALA A 53 -13.35 -12.60 45.41
CA ALA A 53 -14.14 -11.42 45.05
C ALA A 53 -13.30 -10.28 44.51
N GLY A 54 -12.01 -10.52 44.22
CA GLY A 54 -11.09 -9.50 43.73
C GLY A 54 -10.23 -8.85 44.81
N ILE A 55 -9.22 -8.15 44.42
CA ILE A 55 -8.29 -7.37 45.26
C ILE A 55 -8.44 -5.89 44.82
N VAL A 56 -8.85 -5.03 45.74
CA VAL A 56 -8.86 -3.59 45.56
C VAL A 56 -7.56 -3.03 46.11
N VAL A 57 -6.75 -2.44 45.28
CA VAL A 57 -5.47 -1.82 45.65
C VAL A 57 -5.38 -0.38 45.15
N ASP A 58 -4.82 0.47 45.95
CA ASP A 58 -4.63 1.87 45.57
C ASP A 58 -3.51 2.01 44.53
N ASN A 59 -2.37 1.33 44.75
CA ASN A 59 -1.29 1.15 43.81
C ASN A 59 -0.94 -0.32 43.67
N ILE A 60 -0.90 -0.81 42.45
CA ILE A 60 -0.57 -2.21 42.14
C ILE A 60 0.91 -2.29 41.80
N THR A 61 1.68 -3.04 42.61
CA THR A 61 3.02 -3.49 42.25
C THR A 61 2.97 -5.01 42.13
N ILE A 62 3.24 -5.54 40.96
CA ILE A 62 3.40 -6.96 40.71
C ILE A 62 4.90 -7.19 40.49
N ASP A 63 5.56 -7.76 41.51
CA ASP A 63 6.99 -8.09 41.50
C ASP A 63 7.18 -9.53 41.00
N GLY A 64 6.85 -9.74 39.77
CA GLY A 64 6.98 -11.00 39.06
C GLY A 64 7.18 -10.73 37.57
N THR A 65 7.43 -11.79 36.82
CA THR A 65 7.75 -11.67 35.38
C THR A 65 6.53 -11.78 34.47
N GLU A 66 5.35 -12.11 35.02
CA GLU A 66 4.18 -12.44 34.18
C GLU A 66 2.85 -12.12 34.90
N ILE A 67 1.89 -11.65 34.13
CA ILE A 67 0.46 -11.62 34.50
C ILE A 67 -0.21 -12.66 33.61
N ASP A 68 -0.53 -13.83 34.18
CA ASP A 68 -1.13 -14.97 33.48
C ASP A 68 -2.59 -15.15 33.87
N LEU A 69 -3.46 -15.29 32.86
CA LEU A 69 -4.86 -15.66 33.01
C LEU A 69 -5.08 -17.05 32.41
N SER A 70 -5.59 -17.98 33.18
CA SER A 70 -5.92 -19.33 32.69
C SER A 70 -7.12 -19.37 31.75
N SER A 71 -7.97 -18.35 31.77
CA SER A 71 -9.13 -18.20 30.90
C SER A 71 -9.67 -16.76 30.92
N GLY A 72 -10.40 -16.36 29.89
CA GLY A 72 -10.96 -15.01 29.73
C GLY A 72 -9.94 -14.00 29.22
N ASP A 73 -10.36 -12.75 29.13
CA ASP A 73 -9.57 -11.65 28.62
C ASP A 73 -8.93 -10.83 29.74
N LEU A 74 -7.71 -10.36 29.53
CA LEU A 74 -7.11 -9.32 30.35
C LEU A 74 -7.57 -7.95 29.84
N THR A 75 -8.40 -7.26 30.60
CA THR A 75 -8.84 -5.90 30.31
C THR A 75 -8.00 -4.90 31.10
N LEU A 76 -7.34 -3.98 30.42
CA LEU A 76 -6.68 -2.81 30.99
C LEU A 76 -7.57 -1.59 30.74
N ASP A 77 -8.39 -1.23 31.71
CA ASP A 77 -9.29 -0.07 31.66
C ASP A 77 -8.72 1.05 32.52
N SER A 78 -8.23 2.10 31.87
CA SER A 78 -7.58 3.24 32.53
C SER A 78 -8.34 4.54 32.24
N GLY A 79 -8.68 5.30 33.28
CA GLY A 79 -9.21 6.65 33.11
C GLY A 79 -8.21 7.72 32.61
N GLY A 80 -6.95 7.35 32.46
CA GLY A 80 -5.87 8.13 31.87
C GLY A 80 -5.16 7.36 30.75
N ASP A 81 -3.87 7.63 30.56
CA ASP A 81 -3.07 6.95 29.56
C ASP A 81 -2.66 5.53 30.02
N ILE A 82 -2.44 4.63 29.06
CA ILE A 82 -1.73 3.37 29.25
C ILE A 82 -0.34 3.52 28.64
N ILE A 83 0.67 3.53 29.48
CA ILE A 83 2.08 3.66 29.08
C ILE A 83 2.70 2.26 29.13
N LEU A 84 3.19 1.81 27.98
CA LEU A 84 3.94 0.56 27.86
C LEU A 84 5.41 0.91 27.66
N ASP A 85 6.19 0.87 28.75
CA ASP A 85 7.61 1.21 28.76
C ASP A 85 8.42 -0.09 28.87
N ALA A 86 9.14 -0.40 27.79
CA ALA A 86 9.95 -1.62 27.69
C ALA A 86 11.41 -1.23 27.44
N ASP A 87 12.27 -1.32 28.48
CA ASP A 87 13.72 -1.04 28.38
C ASP A 87 14.44 -1.86 27.30
N GLY A 88 13.87 -3.01 26.90
CA GLY A 88 14.33 -3.83 25.78
C GLY A 88 13.97 -3.28 24.40
N ALA A 89 13.35 -2.09 24.32
CA ALA A 89 12.92 -1.38 23.12
C ALA A 89 11.78 -2.02 22.31
N ASN A 90 11.30 -3.23 22.65
CA ASN A 90 10.29 -3.95 21.86
C ASN A 90 9.03 -4.26 22.67
N ILE A 91 7.86 -4.02 22.05
CA ILE A 91 6.57 -4.58 22.47
C ILE A 91 6.22 -5.64 21.44
N ILE A 92 6.18 -6.92 21.84
CA ILE A 92 6.06 -8.07 20.95
C ILE A 92 4.66 -8.67 21.04
N PHE A 93 4.04 -8.91 19.89
CA PHE A 93 2.75 -9.59 19.75
C PHE A 93 2.97 -11.07 19.40
N LYS A 94 2.31 -11.97 20.17
CA LYS A 94 2.41 -13.42 19.99
C LYS A 94 1.03 -14.05 19.89
N ASP A 95 0.98 -15.16 19.16
CA ASP A 95 -0.14 -16.08 19.13
C ASP A 95 0.39 -17.51 19.28
N GLY A 96 -0.13 -18.29 20.25
CA GLY A 96 0.32 -19.63 20.52
C GLY A 96 1.84 -19.75 20.75
N GLY A 97 2.47 -18.72 21.35
CA GLY A 97 3.92 -18.66 21.58
C GLY A 97 4.75 -18.16 20.38
N THR A 98 4.15 -18.03 19.19
CA THR A 98 4.82 -17.54 17.99
C THR A 98 4.73 -16.03 17.91
N SER A 99 5.86 -15.34 17.82
CA SER A 99 5.91 -13.90 17.60
C SER A 99 5.54 -13.58 16.14
N PHE A 100 4.50 -12.78 15.93
CA PHE A 100 4.07 -12.39 14.57
C PHE A 100 4.30 -10.92 14.26
N GLY A 101 4.42 -10.06 15.29
CA GLY A 101 4.66 -8.64 15.08
C GLY A 101 5.27 -7.97 16.28
N GLU A 102 5.86 -6.82 16.09
CA GLU A 102 6.40 -5.98 17.15
C GLU A 102 6.26 -4.49 16.83
N VAL A 103 6.15 -3.70 17.89
CA VAL A 103 6.36 -2.27 17.88
C VAL A 103 7.67 -1.99 18.60
N LYS A 104 8.56 -1.26 17.96
CA LYS A 104 9.90 -1.02 18.51
C LYS A 104 10.48 0.33 18.15
N THR A 105 11.57 0.67 18.81
CA THR A 105 12.53 1.67 18.33
C THR A 105 13.84 0.99 17.92
N ASN A 106 14.69 1.65 17.16
CA ASN A 106 16.04 1.18 16.90
C ASN A 106 17.00 1.63 18.03
N SER A 107 18.27 1.24 17.94
CA SER A 107 19.30 1.58 18.96
C SER A 107 19.54 3.09 19.14
N THR A 108 19.08 3.89 18.19
CA THR A 108 18.98 5.35 18.31
C THR A 108 17.49 5.67 18.39
N PRO A 109 16.93 6.15 19.53
CA PRO A 109 15.49 6.20 19.80
C PRO A 109 14.81 7.36 19.04
N ASP A 110 14.84 7.35 17.72
CA ASP A 110 14.28 8.36 16.84
C ASP A 110 13.26 7.82 15.84
N HIS A 111 13.11 6.47 15.75
CA HIS A 111 12.15 5.85 14.84
C HIS A 111 11.11 5.04 15.60
N PHE A 112 9.85 5.20 15.21
CA PHE A 112 8.73 4.36 15.63
C PHE A 112 8.48 3.31 14.55
N ILE A 113 8.78 2.04 14.85
CA ILE A 113 8.85 0.97 13.87
C ILE A 113 7.80 -0.09 14.17
N PHE A 114 7.02 -0.46 13.17
CA PHE A 114 6.17 -1.64 13.14
C PHE A 114 6.86 -2.71 12.31
N THR A 115 7.08 -3.91 12.85
CA THR A 115 7.73 -5.01 12.14
C THR A 115 6.82 -6.24 12.08
N SER A 116 6.57 -6.79 10.88
CA SER A 116 6.09 -8.15 10.71
C SER A 116 7.26 -9.10 10.90
N LEU A 117 7.13 -10.06 11.82
CA LEU A 117 8.21 -11.00 12.16
C LEU A 117 8.14 -12.31 11.38
N ILE A 118 7.07 -12.54 10.64
CA ILE A 118 6.90 -13.75 9.84
C ILE A 118 7.23 -13.41 8.39
N GLN A 119 8.10 -14.20 7.78
CA GLN A 119 8.54 -14.02 6.39
C GLN A 119 7.34 -13.97 5.43
N ASP A 120 7.38 -13.03 4.49
CA ASP A 120 6.40 -12.84 3.42
C ASP A 120 4.96 -12.62 3.92
N LYS A 121 4.79 -12.09 5.16
CA LYS A 121 3.48 -11.70 5.71
C LYS A 121 3.32 -10.20 5.73
N ASP A 122 2.20 -9.79 5.17
CA ASP A 122 1.87 -8.41 4.84
C ASP A 122 1.26 -7.64 6.01
N TYR A 123 1.27 -6.32 5.86
CA TYR A 123 0.45 -5.44 6.69
C TYR A 123 -0.85 -5.11 5.98
N TYR A 124 -1.95 -5.20 6.72
CA TYR A 124 -3.28 -4.81 6.26
C TYR A 124 -3.84 -3.70 7.13
N PHE A 125 -4.25 -2.61 6.50
CA PHE A 125 -5.08 -1.58 7.13
C PHE A 125 -6.51 -1.78 6.64
N GLN A 126 -7.35 -2.27 7.55
CA GLN A 126 -8.73 -2.65 7.26
C GLN A 126 -9.71 -1.76 7.99
N GLY A 127 -10.88 -1.57 7.41
CA GLY A 127 -11.99 -0.84 8.00
C GLY A 127 -13.33 -1.46 7.60
N ASN A 128 -14.38 -1.04 8.28
CA ASN A 128 -15.75 -1.43 7.94
C ASN A 128 -16.37 -0.36 7.04
N ASP A 129 -16.73 -0.75 5.82
CA ASP A 129 -17.46 0.09 4.88
C ASP A 129 -18.83 -0.55 4.59
N GLY A 130 -19.88 0.12 4.99
CA GLY A 130 -21.26 -0.34 4.79
C GLY A 130 -21.59 -1.71 5.38
N GLY A 131 -20.90 -2.15 6.45
CA GLY A 131 -21.09 -3.45 7.10
C GLY A 131 -20.13 -4.54 6.61
N SER A 132 -19.27 -4.25 5.65
CA SER A 132 -18.26 -5.18 5.12
C SER A 132 -16.84 -4.73 5.50
N ILE A 133 -15.99 -5.69 5.88
CA ILE A 133 -14.58 -5.39 6.11
C ILE A 133 -13.88 -5.29 4.77
N ILE A 134 -13.24 -4.13 4.54
CA ILE A 134 -12.41 -3.88 3.36
C ILE A 134 -10.96 -3.63 3.76
N THR A 135 -10.03 -3.98 2.90
CA THR A 135 -8.62 -3.59 3.02
C THR A 135 -8.42 -2.27 2.27
N ALA A 136 -8.13 -1.19 3.00
CA ALA A 136 -7.87 0.12 2.40
C ALA A 136 -6.44 0.22 1.87
N LEU A 137 -5.47 -0.34 2.62
CA LEU A 137 -4.05 -0.39 2.26
C LEU A 137 -3.46 -1.74 2.66
N GLN A 138 -2.71 -2.34 1.75
CA GLN A 138 -1.84 -3.49 1.98
C GLN A 138 -0.39 -3.09 1.70
N LEU A 139 0.52 -3.52 2.57
CA LEU A 139 1.95 -3.50 2.28
C LEU A 139 2.39 -4.93 2.03
N ASP A 140 2.66 -5.25 0.78
CA ASP A 140 3.02 -6.61 0.31
C ASP A 140 4.52 -6.85 0.52
N MET A 141 4.85 -7.60 1.57
CA MET A 141 6.25 -7.86 1.94
C MET A 141 6.91 -8.88 1.01
N SER A 142 6.14 -9.76 0.36
CA SER A 142 6.66 -10.73 -0.62
C SER A 142 7.11 -10.06 -1.92
N GLU A 143 6.59 -8.86 -2.22
CA GLU A 143 6.89 -8.05 -3.40
C GLU A 143 7.74 -6.81 -3.06
N GLY A 144 8.63 -6.94 -2.07
CA GLY A 144 9.57 -5.88 -1.69
C GLY A 144 8.95 -4.70 -0.95
N GLY A 145 7.81 -4.89 -0.32
CA GLY A 145 7.09 -3.84 0.43
C GLY A 145 6.25 -2.94 -0.46
N ARG A 146 5.73 -3.48 -1.57
CA ARG A 146 4.82 -2.73 -2.45
C ARG A 146 3.55 -2.31 -1.72
N ALA A 147 3.20 -1.02 -1.79
CA ALA A 147 1.95 -0.50 -1.27
C ALA A 147 0.82 -0.64 -2.29
N ILE A 148 -0.29 -1.26 -1.88
CA ILE A 148 -1.49 -1.47 -2.69
C ILE A 148 -2.65 -0.73 -2.03
N PHE A 149 -3.20 0.27 -2.72
CA PHE A 149 -4.36 1.04 -2.30
C PHE A 149 -5.60 0.53 -3.04
N ASN A 150 -6.66 0.21 -2.32
CA ASN A 150 -7.86 -0.39 -2.90
C ASN A 150 -8.65 0.57 -3.81
N ALA A 151 -8.62 1.87 -3.53
CA ALA A 151 -9.42 2.87 -4.22
C ALA A 151 -8.60 4.07 -4.71
N GLY A 152 -7.29 3.86 -4.93
CA GLY A 152 -6.38 4.93 -5.34
C GLY A 152 -5.89 5.80 -4.18
N VAL A 153 -5.15 6.84 -4.52
CA VAL A 153 -4.54 7.78 -3.57
C VAL A 153 -5.09 9.18 -3.81
N ALA A 154 -5.75 9.76 -2.82
CA ALA A 154 -6.21 11.14 -2.90
C ALA A 154 -5.05 12.11 -2.64
N LEU A 155 -4.75 12.99 -3.60
CA LEU A 155 -3.65 13.95 -3.54
C LEU A 155 -4.20 15.39 -3.51
N GLY A 156 -3.95 16.08 -2.41
CA GLY A 156 -4.32 17.49 -2.25
C GLY A 156 -5.78 17.77 -1.94
N GLY A 157 -6.64 16.75 -1.75
CA GLY A 157 -8.04 16.91 -1.38
C GLY A 157 -8.77 15.57 -1.35
N THR A 158 -10.01 15.56 -0.84
CA THR A 158 -10.84 14.34 -0.68
C THR A 158 -11.86 14.13 -1.81
N GLY A 159 -11.91 15.03 -2.78
CA GLY A 159 -12.81 14.90 -3.94
C GLY A 159 -12.27 13.89 -4.96
N THR A 160 -13.16 13.28 -5.74
CA THR A 160 -12.81 12.31 -6.79
C THR A 160 -11.84 12.86 -7.82
N ALA A 161 -11.86 14.17 -8.08
CA ALA A 161 -10.90 14.82 -8.99
C ALA A 161 -9.46 14.85 -8.46
N ASN A 162 -9.25 14.53 -7.19
CA ASN A 162 -7.94 14.46 -6.54
C ASN A 162 -7.42 13.04 -6.39
N THR A 163 -8.17 12.03 -6.84
CA THR A 163 -7.79 10.64 -6.70
C THR A 163 -6.94 10.19 -7.89
N LEU A 164 -5.74 9.69 -7.59
CA LEU A 164 -4.92 8.94 -8.53
C LEU A 164 -5.30 7.46 -8.40
N ASP A 165 -6.18 6.99 -9.26
CA ASP A 165 -6.74 5.63 -9.26
C ASP A 165 -6.54 4.91 -10.61
N ASP A 166 -5.98 5.60 -11.58
CA ASP A 166 -5.80 5.11 -12.94
C ASP A 166 -4.40 5.51 -13.45
N TYR A 167 -3.40 4.72 -13.04
CA TYR A 167 -2.04 4.78 -13.57
C TYR A 167 -1.70 3.45 -14.23
N GLU A 168 -1.26 3.51 -15.48
CA GLU A 168 -0.89 2.33 -16.25
C GLU A 168 0.32 2.63 -17.15
N GLU A 169 1.26 1.70 -17.18
CA GLU A 169 2.37 1.67 -18.12
C GLU A 169 2.33 0.38 -18.94
N GLY A 170 2.72 0.48 -20.20
CA GLY A 170 2.75 -0.72 -21.01
C GLY A 170 3.42 -0.54 -22.35
N THR A 171 3.37 -1.61 -23.13
CA THR A 171 3.85 -1.65 -24.49
C THR A 171 2.70 -1.95 -25.45
N PHE A 172 2.81 -1.48 -26.68
CA PHE A 172 1.89 -1.83 -27.74
C PHE A 172 2.67 -2.02 -29.04
N THR A 173 2.08 -2.71 -30.01
CA THR A 173 2.69 -2.91 -31.32
C THR A 173 2.01 -1.97 -32.31
N PRO A 174 2.60 -0.83 -32.66
CA PRO A 174 2.02 0.07 -33.65
C PRO A 174 1.90 -0.61 -35.02
N THR A 175 0.86 -0.30 -35.76
CA THR A 175 0.64 -0.81 -37.10
C THR A 175 0.73 0.32 -38.12
N LEU A 176 1.28 0.02 -39.29
CA LEU A 176 1.28 0.94 -40.42
C LEU A 176 0.02 0.70 -41.27
N LEU A 177 -0.79 1.74 -41.46
CA LEU A 177 -2.01 1.66 -42.25
C LEU A 177 -1.90 2.58 -43.49
N ASP A 178 -2.50 2.15 -44.61
CA ASP A 178 -2.66 2.98 -45.78
C ASP A 178 -3.89 3.88 -45.70
N GLY A 179 -4.13 4.68 -46.77
CA GLY A 179 -5.27 5.59 -46.82
C GLY A 179 -6.65 4.92 -46.81
N ALA A 180 -6.73 3.63 -47.07
CA ALA A 180 -7.93 2.82 -46.95
C ALA A 180 -8.08 2.16 -45.57
N GLY A 181 -7.11 2.34 -44.65
CA GLY A 181 -7.09 1.73 -43.33
C GLY A 181 -6.60 0.28 -43.31
N SER A 182 -6.00 -0.20 -44.39
CA SER A 182 -5.48 -1.55 -44.47
C SER A 182 -4.07 -1.65 -43.85
N SER A 183 -3.83 -2.66 -43.02
CA SER A 183 -2.52 -2.92 -42.45
C SER A 183 -1.49 -3.28 -43.50
N ARG A 184 -0.28 -2.75 -43.32
CA ARG A 184 0.85 -2.93 -44.23
C ARG A 184 2.00 -3.67 -43.56
N THR A 185 2.84 -4.29 -44.38
CA THR A 185 3.97 -5.08 -43.88
C THR A 185 5.05 -4.16 -43.29
N ILE A 186 5.45 -4.46 -42.10
CA ILE A 186 6.51 -3.79 -41.36
C ILE A 186 7.59 -4.81 -40.97
N SER A 187 8.85 -4.37 -40.85
CA SER A 187 9.97 -5.21 -40.40
C SER A 187 10.18 -5.16 -38.90
N SER A 188 9.82 -4.05 -38.28
CA SER A 188 9.88 -3.86 -36.83
C SER A 188 8.83 -2.87 -36.35
N ALA A 189 8.36 -3.04 -35.13
CA ALA A 189 7.49 -2.09 -34.44
C ALA A 189 7.72 -2.20 -32.93
N ASP A 190 7.86 -1.07 -32.28
CA ASP A 190 7.94 -0.92 -30.83
C ASP A 190 7.12 0.31 -30.42
N GLY A 191 6.32 0.17 -29.38
CA GLY A 191 5.52 1.23 -28.82
C GLY A 191 5.43 1.09 -27.31
N ARG A 192 5.48 2.22 -26.63
CA ARG A 192 5.33 2.32 -25.17
C ARG A 192 4.31 3.40 -24.83
N TYR A 193 3.67 3.23 -23.70
CA TYR A 193 2.74 4.23 -23.21
C TYR A 193 2.79 4.37 -21.69
N THR A 194 2.40 5.56 -21.26
CA THR A 194 2.05 5.86 -19.85
C THR A 194 0.69 6.54 -19.84
N LYS A 195 -0.25 6.03 -19.05
CA LYS A 195 -1.58 6.60 -18.85
C LYS A 195 -1.70 7.09 -17.42
N ILE A 196 -2.21 8.31 -17.25
CA ILE A 196 -2.54 8.89 -15.95
C ILE A 196 -3.93 9.52 -16.08
N GLY A 197 -4.91 8.92 -15.41
CA GLY A 197 -6.30 9.28 -15.59
C GLY A 197 -6.70 9.17 -17.07
N ASN A 198 -7.22 10.22 -17.63
CA ASN A 198 -7.63 10.25 -19.04
C ASN A 198 -6.53 10.72 -20.02
N VAL A 199 -5.29 10.90 -19.57
CA VAL A 199 -4.16 11.36 -20.40
C VAL A 199 -3.24 10.20 -20.70
N VAL A 200 -3.00 9.97 -21.99
CA VAL A 200 -2.10 8.93 -22.50
C VAL A 200 -0.93 9.60 -23.21
N HIS A 201 0.28 9.31 -22.77
CA HIS A 201 1.51 9.62 -23.48
C HIS A 201 2.00 8.36 -24.16
N ILE A 202 2.37 8.45 -25.45
CA ILE A 202 2.96 7.34 -26.18
C ILE A 202 4.25 7.75 -26.89
N GLU A 203 5.11 6.75 -27.05
CA GLU A 203 6.29 6.78 -27.90
C GLU A 203 6.24 5.56 -28.81
N PHE A 204 6.61 5.70 -30.06
CA PHE A 204 6.64 4.57 -30.97
C PHE A 204 7.71 4.70 -32.05
N THR A 205 8.12 3.56 -32.58
CA THR A 205 8.90 3.43 -33.80
C THR A 205 8.42 2.23 -34.59
N LEU A 206 8.42 2.35 -35.91
CA LEU A 206 8.14 1.23 -36.81
C LEU A 206 8.91 1.40 -38.13
N SER A 207 9.21 0.29 -38.81
CA SER A 207 9.92 0.29 -40.08
C SER A 207 9.09 -0.38 -41.17
N LYS A 208 8.91 0.31 -42.30
CA LYS A 208 8.20 -0.21 -43.46
C LYS A 208 9.04 -1.28 -44.18
N ASN A 209 8.42 -2.38 -44.60
CA ASN A 209 9.11 -3.48 -45.28
C ASN A 209 8.40 -3.94 -46.59
N GLU A 210 7.82 -2.99 -47.34
CA GLU A 210 7.26 -3.31 -48.65
C GLU A 210 7.44 -2.19 -49.63
N THR A 211 7.60 -2.52 -50.93
CA THR A 211 7.73 -1.59 -52.02
C THR A 211 6.41 -1.52 -52.83
N GLY A 212 5.81 -0.36 -52.90
CA GLY A 212 4.71 -0.04 -53.82
C GLY A 212 3.30 -0.43 -53.37
N GLY A 213 2.34 -0.13 -54.18
CA GLY A 213 1.00 -0.71 -54.22
C GLY A 213 -0.09 -0.03 -53.38
N SER A 214 0.21 0.93 -52.53
CA SER A 214 -0.82 1.66 -51.79
C SER A 214 -0.65 3.16 -51.84
N SER A 215 -1.72 3.86 -51.77
CA SER A 215 -1.76 5.33 -51.82
C SER A 215 -2.68 5.87 -50.72
N GLY A 216 -2.60 7.18 -50.51
CA GLY A 216 -3.44 7.86 -49.54
C GLY A 216 -2.71 8.24 -48.25
N ASN A 217 -3.45 8.62 -47.24
CA ASN A 217 -2.88 9.09 -45.97
C ASN A 217 -2.11 7.99 -45.27
N LEU A 218 -1.01 8.37 -44.65
CA LEU A 218 -0.27 7.51 -43.75
C LEU A 218 -0.92 7.54 -42.37
N ASN A 219 -1.30 6.36 -41.87
CA ASN A 219 -1.87 6.23 -40.53
C ASN A 219 -1.01 5.27 -39.69
N ILE A 220 -0.83 5.61 -38.45
CA ILE A 220 -0.24 4.72 -37.43
C ILE A 220 -1.37 4.25 -36.57
N GLY A 221 -1.66 2.96 -36.61
CA GLY A 221 -2.77 2.34 -35.91
C GLY A 221 -2.37 1.55 -34.71
N ASN A 222 -3.37 0.90 -34.10
CA ASN A 222 -3.26 0.08 -32.93
C ASN A 222 -2.77 0.83 -31.69
N LEU A 223 -3.27 2.08 -31.49
CA LEU A 223 -3.05 2.81 -30.24
C LEU A 223 -3.63 2.02 -29.08
N PRO A 224 -3.00 2.06 -27.89
CA PRO A 224 -3.44 1.27 -26.74
C PRO A 224 -4.83 1.64 -26.23
N PHE A 225 -5.26 2.89 -26.42
CA PHE A 225 -6.57 3.38 -26.01
C PHE A 225 -7.23 4.17 -27.17
N THR A 226 -8.55 4.11 -27.19
CA THR A 226 -9.35 4.91 -28.13
C THR A 226 -9.29 6.37 -27.71
N SER A 227 -9.07 7.27 -28.67
CA SER A 227 -9.09 8.70 -28.41
C SER A 227 -10.48 9.19 -27.99
N THR A 228 -10.52 10.20 -27.11
CA THR A 228 -11.79 10.77 -26.61
C THR A 228 -12.75 11.17 -27.72
N ASN A 229 -14.05 10.96 -27.51
CA ASN A 229 -15.11 11.44 -28.37
C ASN A 229 -15.65 12.82 -27.94
N THR A 230 -15.23 13.32 -26.77
CA THR A 230 -15.72 14.57 -26.20
C THR A 230 -14.83 15.75 -26.57
N GLY A 231 -15.41 16.97 -26.67
CA GLY A 231 -14.70 18.22 -26.92
C GLY A 231 -14.70 18.69 -28.40
N SER A 232 -13.94 19.75 -28.68
CA SER A 232 -13.84 20.38 -30.03
C SER A 232 -13.19 19.41 -31.04
N PRO A 233 -13.45 19.55 -32.36
CA PRO A 233 -12.93 18.60 -33.34
C PRO A 233 -11.40 18.59 -33.34
N ALA A 234 -10.87 17.38 -33.34
CA ALA A 234 -9.47 17.02 -33.59
C ALA A 234 -8.42 17.90 -32.91
N PHE A 235 -7.76 17.33 -31.90
CA PHE A 235 -6.60 18.01 -31.32
C PHE A 235 -5.38 17.78 -32.20
N TYR A 236 -4.74 18.87 -32.63
CA TYR A 236 -3.36 18.84 -33.07
C TYR A 236 -2.50 18.71 -31.78
N ASN A 237 -2.18 17.50 -31.38
CA ASN A 237 -1.21 17.30 -30.33
C ASN A 237 0.18 17.46 -30.95
N GLY A 238 0.97 18.36 -30.41
CA GLY A 238 2.32 18.67 -30.86
C GLY A 238 3.33 17.55 -30.65
N GLY A 239 3.05 16.38 -31.21
CA GLY A 239 4.02 15.29 -31.30
C GLY A 239 4.95 15.58 -32.49
N MET A 240 6.24 15.47 -32.27
CA MET A 240 7.21 15.54 -33.36
C MET A 240 7.34 14.15 -33.98
N TRP A 241 7.14 14.11 -35.31
CA TRP A 241 7.40 12.92 -36.11
C TRP A 241 8.77 13.08 -36.76
N ALA A 242 9.71 12.24 -36.47
CA ALA A 242 11.00 12.16 -37.14
C ALA A 242 11.01 10.93 -38.05
N ASP A 243 11.22 11.11 -39.36
CA ASP A 243 11.54 10.03 -40.28
C ASP A 243 13.07 9.94 -40.38
N GLU A 244 13.66 8.81 -39.93
CA GLU A 244 15.07 8.55 -40.10
C GLU A 244 15.38 8.29 -41.59
N GLY A 245 15.40 9.33 -42.39
CA GLY A 245 15.85 9.26 -43.78
C GLY A 245 14.93 9.89 -44.79
N GLY A 246 13.90 10.60 -44.38
CA GLY A 246 13.00 11.39 -45.22
C GLY A 246 12.34 10.71 -46.42
N PRO A 247 11.14 11.07 -46.83
CA PRO A 247 10.66 10.70 -48.15
C PRO A 247 11.63 11.29 -49.19
N SER A 248 12.05 10.47 -50.14
CA SER A 248 12.93 10.91 -51.24
C SER A 248 12.19 11.86 -52.14
N THR A 249 11.90 13.04 -51.68
CA THR A 249 11.36 14.14 -52.45
C THR A 249 12.09 15.40 -52.05
N ASN A 250 12.83 15.92 -52.93
CA ASN A 250 13.44 17.23 -53.16
C ASN A 250 13.32 18.38 -52.14
N GLN A 251 12.85 18.20 -50.94
CA GLN A 251 12.69 19.25 -49.91
C GLN A 251 12.81 18.63 -48.54
N GLY A 252 13.77 19.00 -47.75
CA GLY A 252 14.12 18.57 -46.41
C GLY A 252 13.02 18.61 -45.30
N ASP A 253 11.93 17.93 -45.51
CA ASP A 253 10.80 17.88 -44.59
C ASP A 253 10.89 16.65 -43.67
N SER A 254 11.68 16.78 -42.60
CA SER A 254 11.88 15.71 -41.59
C SER A 254 10.95 15.82 -40.38
N VAL A 255 10.08 16.80 -40.31
CA VAL A 255 9.23 17.07 -39.12
C VAL A 255 7.78 17.20 -39.53
N GLY A 256 6.94 16.33 -38.97
CA GLY A 256 5.49 16.36 -39.11
C GLY A 256 4.79 16.59 -37.78
N ILE A 257 3.56 17.07 -37.86
CA ILE A 257 2.64 17.16 -36.74
C ILE A 257 1.76 15.93 -36.76
N ILE A 258 1.48 15.37 -35.59
CA ILE A 258 0.54 14.25 -35.43
C ILE A 258 -0.88 14.82 -35.28
N TYR A 259 -1.79 14.32 -36.11
CA TYR A 259 -3.21 14.62 -36.05
C TYR A 259 -3.96 13.39 -35.54
N LEU A 260 -4.68 13.54 -34.44
CA LEU A 260 -5.48 12.48 -33.85
C LEU A 260 -6.97 12.77 -34.05
N PRO A 261 -7.69 12.01 -34.88
CA PRO A 261 -9.15 12.09 -34.95
C PRO A 261 -9.82 11.63 -33.65
N LYS A 262 -11.10 11.91 -33.50
CA LYS A 262 -11.91 11.46 -32.36
C LYS A 262 -12.33 10.00 -32.50
N ASN A 263 -12.49 9.33 -31.38
CA ASN A 263 -13.03 7.97 -31.27
C ASN A 263 -12.33 6.96 -32.20
N VAL A 264 -11.01 7.05 -32.26
CA VAL A 264 -10.18 6.18 -33.09
C VAL A 264 -8.96 5.64 -32.30
N THR A 265 -8.38 4.59 -32.84
CA THR A 265 -7.12 3.97 -32.35
C THR A 265 -5.98 4.15 -33.34
N TYR A 266 -6.01 5.25 -34.10
CA TYR A 266 -4.94 5.58 -35.06
C TYR A 266 -4.70 7.08 -35.12
N VAL A 267 -3.52 7.47 -35.58
CA VAL A 267 -3.11 8.86 -35.85
C VAL A 267 -2.71 9.04 -37.29
N LEU A 268 -2.84 10.26 -37.78
CA LEU A 268 -2.35 10.67 -39.09
C LEU A 268 -1.14 11.58 -38.94
N GLY A 269 -0.14 11.38 -39.77
CA GLY A 269 0.95 12.34 -39.94
C GLY A 269 0.53 13.51 -40.83
N VAL A 270 0.79 14.73 -40.37
CA VAL A 270 0.51 15.96 -41.09
C VAL A 270 1.81 16.72 -41.29
N LYS A 271 2.12 17.13 -42.51
CA LYS A 271 3.27 17.99 -42.82
C LYS A 271 2.83 19.41 -43.12
N ALA A 272 3.61 20.39 -42.67
CA ALA A 272 3.47 21.76 -43.15
C ALA A 272 4.17 21.89 -44.51
N THR A 273 3.45 22.31 -45.54
CA THR A 273 4.06 22.62 -46.82
C THR A 273 4.38 24.11 -46.87
N ASN A 274 5.66 24.40 -47.09
CA ASN A 274 6.14 25.78 -47.23
C ASN A 274 5.82 26.32 -48.62
N ASN A 275 4.55 26.56 -48.92
CA ASN A 275 4.18 27.27 -50.13
C ASN A 275 3.88 28.72 -49.76
N ALA A 276 4.62 29.67 -50.29
CA ALA A 276 4.64 31.09 -49.90
C ALA A 276 3.31 31.84 -50.05
N GLN A 277 2.23 31.18 -50.45
CA GLN A 277 0.91 31.78 -50.66
C GLN A 277 -0.26 31.16 -49.91
N GLN A 278 -0.11 29.97 -49.33
CA GLN A 278 -1.09 29.33 -48.42
C GLN A 278 -0.37 28.31 -47.55
N ALA A 279 -0.49 28.45 -46.24
CA ALA A 279 -0.13 27.37 -45.32
C ALA A 279 -1.16 26.24 -45.49
N ASP A 280 -0.89 25.31 -46.39
CA ASP A 280 -1.73 24.15 -46.63
C ASP A 280 -1.17 22.97 -45.84
N TYR A 281 -1.92 22.51 -44.84
CA TYR A 281 -1.57 21.32 -44.11
C TYR A 281 -1.95 20.09 -44.93
N ARG A 282 -0.96 19.31 -45.35
CA ARG A 282 -1.18 18.06 -46.09
C ARG A 282 -0.81 16.87 -45.24
N TYR A 283 -1.59 15.82 -45.35
CA TYR A 283 -1.25 14.53 -44.71
C TYR A 283 -0.01 13.92 -45.37
N PHE A 284 0.85 13.31 -44.57
CA PHE A 284 1.85 12.40 -45.13
C PHE A 284 1.14 11.30 -45.87
N ARG A 285 1.67 10.96 -47.03
CA ARG A 285 1.11 9.90 -47.84
C ARG A 285 1.94 8.64 -47.71
N TYR A 286 1.26 7.50 -47.70
CA TYR A 286 1.89 6.19 -47.55
C TYR A 286 3.01 5.95 -48.57
N GLU A 287 2.82 6.34 -49.81
CA GLU A 287 3.77 6.24 -50.91
C GLU A 287 5.05 7.09 -50.73
N GLN A 288 5.03 8.05 -49.84
CA GLN A 288 6.19 8.90 -49.53
C GLN A 288 7.22 8.24 -48.62
N ILE A 289 6.81 7.19 -47.85
CA ILE A 289 7.74 6.40 -47.08
C ILE A 289 8.33 5.29 -47.95
N THR A 290 9.63 5.36 -48.17
CA THR A 290 10.33 4.33 -48.95
C THR A 290 10.55 3.06 -48.11
N ASN A 291 10.79 1.94 -48.79
CA ASN A 291 11.06 0.67 -48.12
C ASN A 291 12.30 0.78 -47.21
N SER A 292 12.25 0.04 -46.07
CA SER A 292 13.31 0.02 -45.03
C SER A 292 13.53 1.36 -44.31
N ARG A 293 12.52 2.26 -44.33
CA ARG A 293 12.55 3.49 -43.54
C ARG A 293 11.73 3.36 -42.27
N SER A 294 12.22 4.01 -41.23
CA SER A 294 11.58 4.04 -39.93
C SER A 294 10.78 5.32 -39.74
N VAL A 295 9.67 5.17 -39.07
CA VAL A 295 8.81 6.28 -38.62
C VAL A 295 8.77 6.21 -37.11
N SER A 296 9.12 7.30 -36.45
CA SER A 296 9.11 7.39 -34.99
C SER A 296 8.33 8.61 -34.55
N GLY A 297 7.68 8.55 -33.43
CA GLY A 297 6.92 9.67 -32.88
C GLY A 297 6.64 9.52 -31.40
N ALA A 298 6.34 10.66 -30.80
CA ALA A 298 5.84 10.75 -29.43
C ALA A 298 4.74 11.82 -29.39
N PHE A 299 3.67 11.54 -28.68
CA PHE A 299 2.57 12.48 -28.48
C PHE A 299 1.73 12.12 -27.26
N THR A 300 0.91 13.08 -26.86
CA THR A 300 -0.02 12.90 -25.75
C THR A 300 -1.45 13.10 -26.24
N TYR A 301 -2.38 12.26 -25.79
CA TYR A 301 -3.78 12.38 -26.12
C TYR A 301 -4.68 12.04 -24.93
N LYS A 302 -5.98 12.31 -25.10
CA LYS A 302 -6.99 11.96 -24.08
C LYS A 302 -7.83 10.77 -24.55
N THR A 303 -8.21 9.94 -23.59
CA THR A 303 -9.19 8.85 -23.74
C THR A 303 -10.42 9.15 -22.89
N ASP A 304 -11.53 8.45 -23.15
CA ASP A 304 -12.77 8.55 -22.36
C ASP A 304 -12.81 7.51 -21.22
N SER A 305 -11.80 6.66 -21.11
CA SER A 305 -11.68 5.61 -20.09
C SER A 305 -10.56 5.91 -19.13
#